data_4385ddabb4ac20fac085066fe3f6774d
#
_entry.id   4385ddabb4ac20fac085066fe3f6774d
#
_cell.length_a   1.000
_cell.length_b   1.000
_cell.length_c   1.000
_cell.angle_alpha   90.00
_cell.angle_beta   90.00
_cell.angle_gamma   90.00
#
_symmetry.space_group_name_H-M   'P 1'
#
loop_
_entity.id
_entity.type
_entity.pdbx_description
1 polymer ?
#
loop_
_entity_poly.entity_id
_entity_poly.type
_entity_poly.pdbx_seq_one_letter_code
_entity_poly.pdbx_strand_id
1 'polypeptide(L)'
;LSLIADHGFEAMSMRRLAAAVGVQSAALYRYFPTKQALLAALMTGHMNQLLAAWAKAIPGDSAAPLTRLDAFARFHIRYHMARPHEVFIAYMELRSLSPVHYKAVGKLRSTYEGILKDILTDGSQRGDFQLDDVHVTAMAMLAMLTGVTTWYQPGGRLSAADVEAHYTALVCRMAMTDFTDTTELPQQAAR
;
A
#
# COMPACT_ATOMS: atom_id res chain seq x y z
N LEU A 1 -0.49 -0.26 -18.27
CA LEU A 1 0.16 -0.28 -16.94
C LEU A 1 1.57 -0.85 -17.05
N SER A 2 1.77 -2.06 -17.61
CA SER A 2 3.07 -2.73 -17.72
C SER A 2 4.17 -1.83 -18.30
N LEU A 3 3.90 -1.14 -19.40
CA LEU A 3 4.86 -0.22 -20.02
C LEU A 3 5.39 0.87 -19.08
N ILE A 4 4.53 1.41 -18.21
CA ILE A 4 4.96 2.41 -17.22
C ILE A 4 5.77 1.73 -16.12
N ALA A 5 5.36 0.56 -15.69
CA ALA A 5 6.09 -0.21 -14.67
C ALA A 5 7.49 -0.64 -15.16
N ASP A 6 7.60 -1.05 -16.45
CA ASP A 6 8.85 -1.58 -17.01
C ASP A 6 9.86 -0.47 -17.37
N HIS A 7 9.39 0.72 -17.77
CA HIS A 7 10.24 1.76 -18.35
C HIS A 7 10.23 3.08 -17.55
N GLY A 8 9.36 3.18 -16.55
CA GLY A 8 9.13 4.43 -15.81
C GLY A 8 8.21 5.40 -16.56
N PHE A 9 7.48 6.23 -15.80
CA PHE A 9 6.54 7.18 -16.37
C PHE A 9 7.22 8.23 -17.26
N GLU A 10 8.37 8.76 -16.86
CA GLU A 10 9.03 9.84 -17.62
C GLU A 10 9.46 9.40 -19.03
N ALA A 11 9.89 8.16 -19.21
CA ALA A 11 10.30 7.63 -20.50
C ALA A 11 9.12 7.34 -21.47
N MET A 12 7.86 7.40 -21.00
CA MET A 12 6.70 7.09 -21.81
C MET A 12 6.09 8.34 -22.44
N SER A 13 5.84 8.30 -23.75
CA SER A 13 5.03 9.31 -24.45
C SER A 13 3.58 8.85 -24.59
N MET A 14 2.65 9.81 -24.66
CA MET A 14 1.22 9.53 -24.91
C MET A 14 1.02 8.74 -26.21
N ARG A 15 1.83 8.99 -27.24
CA ARG A 15 1.80 8.27 -28.51
C ARG A 15 2.17 6.79 -28.32
N ARG A 16 3.23 6.51 -27.54
CA ARG A 16 3.66 5.14 -27.25
C ARG A 16 2.63 4.38 -26.41
N LEU A 17 2.02 5.07 -25.44
CA LEU A 17 0.94 4.50 -24.62
C LEU A 17 -0.30 4.19 -25.45
N ALA A 18 -0.70 5.10 -26.36
CA ALA A 18 -1.83 4.88 -27.27
C ALA A 18 -1.60 3.68 -28.20
N ALA A 19 -0.42 3.60 -28.80
CA ALA A 19 -0.03 2.46 -29.65
C ALA A 19 -0.08 1.12 -28.90
N ALA A 20 0.36 1.11 -27.65
CA ALA A 20 0.37 -0.11 -26.83
C ALA A 20 -1.01 -0.65 -26.46
N VAL A 21 -2.03 0.21 -26.45
CA VAL A 21 -3.43 -0.21 -26.20
C VAL A 21 -4.27 -0.23 -27.49
N GLY A 22 -3.62 -0.12 -28.64
CA GLY A 22 -4.27 -0.24 -29.94
C GLY A 22 -5.19 0.92 -30.32
N VAL A 23 -4.96 2.11 -29.77
CA VAL A 23 -5.76 3.32 -30.08
C VAL A 23 -4.91 4.40 -30.74
N GLN A 24 -5.58 5.33 -31.43
CA GLN A 24 -4.92 6.53 -31.93
C GLN A 24 -4.60 7.51 -30.81
N SER A 25 -3.49 8.23 -30.90
CA SER A 25 -3.08 9.22 -29.89
C SER A 25 -4.17 10.28 -29.65
N ALA A 26 -4.88 10.72 -30.70
CA ALA A 26 -5.98 11.68 -30.59
C ALA A 26 -7.13 11.16 -29.70
N ALA A 27 -7.43 9.87 -29.76
CA ALA A 27 -8.42 9.23 -28.88
C ALA A 27 -7.99 9.27 -27.43
N LEU A 28 -6.71 8.96 -27.14
CA LEU A 28 -6.17 9.01 -25.77
C LEU A 28 -6.19 10.43 -25.20
N TYR A 29 -5.81 11.45 -26.01
CA TYR A 29 -5.83 12.86 -25.61
C TYR A 29 -7.24 13.38 -25.33
N ARG A 30 -8.28 12.81 -25.95
CA ARG A 30 -9.68 13.16 -25.65
C ARG A 30 -10.05 12.84 -24.20
N TYR A 31 -9.54 11.74 -23.64
CA TYR A 31 -9.83 11.30 -22.27
C TYR A 31 -8.83 11.88 -21.27
N PHE A 32 -7.57 12.00 -21.67
CA PHE A 32 -6.48 12.45 -20.81
C PHE A 32 -5.71 13.57 -21.55
N PRO A 33 -6.08 14.83 -21.31
CA PRO A 33 -5.48 15.97 -22.02
C PRO A 33 -3.97 16.09 -21.87
N THR A 34 -3.42 15.55 -20.79
CA THR A 34 -1.99 15.53 -20.49
C THR A 34 -1.53 14.17 -20.00
N LYS A 35 -0.24 13.91 -20.11
CA LYS A 35 0.41 12.74 -19.52
C LYS A 35 0.23 12.69 -17.99
N GLN A 36 0.26 13.85 -17.33
CA GLN A 36 -0.01 14.01 -15.90
C GLN A 36 -1.45 13.65 -15.53
N ALA A 37 -2.43 14.05 -16.33
CA ALA A 37 -3.82 13.66 -16.11
C ALA A 37 -4.03 12.14 -16.21
N LEU A 38 -3.34 11.49 -17.15
CA LEU A 38 -3.37 10.03 -17.25
C LEU A 38 -2.77 9.37 -16.00
N LEU A 39 -1.59 9.79 -15.55
CA LEU A 39 -0.95 9.22 -14.35
C LEU A 39 -1.83 9.40 -13.11
N ALA A 40 -2.36 10.61 -12.93
CA ALA A 40 -3.26 10.91 -11.82
C ALA A 40 -4.53 10.04 -11.87
N ALA A 41 -5.11 9.83 -13.05
CA ALA A 41 -6.29 8.98 -13.22
C ALA A 41 -5.98 7.50 -12.88
N LEU A 42 -4.82 6.98 -13.28
CA LEU A 42 -4.39 5.62 -12.95
C LEU A 42 -4.23 5.43 -11.44
N MET A 43 -3.54 6.36 -10.77
CA MET A 43 -3.34 6.30 -9.32
C MET A 43 -4.63 6.49 -8.53
N THR A 44 -5.45 7.47 -8.92
CA THR A 44 -6.75 7.72 -8.28
C THR A 44 -7.69 6.53 -8.48
N GLY A 45 -7.71 5.96 -9.68
CA GLY A 45 -8.49 4.76 -9.99
C GLY A 45 -8.08 3.57 -9.13
N HIS A 46 -6.77 3.31 -8.99
CA HIS A 46 -6.24 2.28 -8.12
C HIS A 46 -6.65 2.49 -6.65
N MET A 47 -6.48 3.69 -6.11
CA MET A 47 -6.83 3.98 -4.72
C MET A 47 -8.34 3.86 -4.46
N ASN A 48 -9.18 4.33 -5.38
CA ASN A 48 -10.63 4.18 -5.25
C ASN A 48 -11.06 2.71 -5.30
N GLN A 49 -10.46 1.90 -6.17
CA GLN A 49 -10.71 0.47 -6.25
C GLN A 49 -10.24 -0.26 -4.98
N LEU A 50 -9.09 0.11 -4.42
CA LEU A 50 -8.56 -0.42 -3.17
C LEU A 50 -9.53 -0.14 -2.01
N LEU A 51 -9.96 1.11 -1.85
CA LEU A 51 -10.93 1.50 -0.82
C LEU A 51 -12.27 0.80 -0.98
N ALA A 52 -12.79 0.72 -2.21
CA ALA A 52 -14.06 0.03 -2.49
C ALA A 52 -13.95 -1.50 -2.26
N ALA A 53 -12.80 -2.10 -2.55
CA ALA A 53 -12.57 -3.51 -2.29
C ALA A 53 -12.45 -3.80 -0.79
N TRP A 54 -11.77 -2.94 -0.04
CA TRP A 54 -11.71 -3.05 1.43
C TRP A 54 -13.09 -2.93 2.06
N ALA A 55 -13.91 -1.96 1.64
CA ALA A 55 -15.26 -1.78 2.17
C ALA A 55 -16.16 -3.02 2.02
N LYS A 56 -15.84 -3.93 1.09
CA LYS A 56 -16.54 -5.22 0.92
C LYS A 56 -15.91 -6.35 1.74
N ALA A 57 -14.65 -6.20 2.15
CA ALA A 57 -13.90 -7.23 2.86
C ALA A 57 -13.82 -6.98 4.38
N ILE A 58 -14.22 -5.78 4.82
CA ILE A 58 -14.14 -5.39 6.23
C ILE A 58 -14.98 -6.32 7.10
N PRO A 59 -14.42 -6.88 8.20
CA PRO A 59 -15.22 -7.55 9.22
C PRO A 59 -16.23 -6.57 9.83
N GLY A 60 -17.35 -7.10 10.32
CA GLY A 60 -18.38 -6.26 10.97
C GLY A 60 -17.81 -5.39 12.09
N ASP A 61 -18.42 -4.23 12.34
CA ASP A 61 -17.94 -3.23 13.30
C ASP A 61 -17.77 -3.75 14.73
N SER A 62 -18.45 -4.83 15.08
CA SER A 62 -18.34 -5.53 16.38
C SER A 62 -17.14 -6.48 16.48
N ALA A 63 -16.38 -6.70 15.40
CA ALA A 63 -15.24 -7.59 15.43
C ALA A 63 -14.11 -7.03 16.31
N ALA A 64 -13.44 -7.92 17.06
CA ALA A 64 -12.30 -7.56 17.90
C ALA A 64 -11.19 -6.90 17.09
N PRO A 65 -10.43 -5.94 17.65
CA PRO A 65 -9.34 -5.25 16.97
C PRO A 65 -8.35 -6.18 16.29
N LEU A 66 -7.97 -7.28 16.94
CA LEU A 66 -7.07 -8.28 16.38
C LEU A 66 -7.64 -8.96 15.14
N THR A 67 -8.94 -9.28 15.13
CA THR A 67 -9.64 -9.84 13.97
C THR A 67 -9.66 -8.87 12.79
N ARG A 68 -9.88 -7.57 13.07
CA ARG A 68 -9.86 -6.53 12.04
C ARG A 68 -8.45 -6.29 11.50
N LEU A 69 -7.43 -6.36 12.36
CA LEU A 69 -6.03 -6.24 11.96
C LEU A 69 -5.59 -7.42 11.08
N ASP A 70 -5.92 -8.66 11.47
CA ASP A 70 -5.68 -9.86 10.66
C ASP A 70 -6.34 -9.73 9.28
N ALA A 71 -7.62 -9.35 9.26
CA ALA A 71 -8.35 -9.17 8.02
C ALA A 71 -7.74 -8.08 7.12
N PHE A 72 -7.30 -6.95 7.70
CA PHE A 72 -6.63 -5.87 6.98
C PHE A 72 -5.32 -6.34 6.35
N ALA A 73 -4.47 -7.02 7.11
CA ALA A 73 -3.19 -7.51 6.63
C ALA A 73 -3.36 -8.52 5.48
N ARG A 74 -4.27 -9.50 5.63
CA ARG A 74 -4.58 -10.48 4.57
C ARG A 74 -5.12 -9.80 3.31
N PHE A 75 -6.09 -8.89 3.48
CA PHE A 75 -6.65 -8.14 2.38
C PHE A 75 -5.57 -7.34 1.63
N HIS A 76 -4.74 -6.59 2.37
CA HIS A 76 -3.68 -5.77 1.78
C HIS A 76 -2.73 -6.61 0.92
N ILE A 77 -2.22 -7.71 1.47
CA ILE A 77 -1.30 -8.62 0.76
C ILE A 77 -1.96 -9.19 -0.51
N ARG A 78 -3.15 -9.78 -0.39
CA ARG A 78 -3.86 -10.37 -1.55
C ARG A 78 -4.12 -9.34 -2.64
N TYR A 79 -4.62 -8.17 -2.24
CA TYR A 79 -4.96 -7.11 -3.18
C TYR A 79 -3.74 -6.59 -3.93
N HIS A 80 -2.64 -6.36 -3.23
CA HIS A 80 -1.41 -5.81 -3.80
C HIS A 80 -0.67 -6.86 -4.66
N MET A 81 -0.57 -8.09 -4.20
CA MET A 81 0.07 -9.17 -4.98
C MET A 81 -0.68 -9.48 -6.29
N ALA A 82 -2.00 -9.32 -6.32
CA ALA A 82 -2.80 -9.49 -7.53
C ALA A 82 -2.67 -8.32 -8.53
N ARG A 83 -2.04 -7.20 -8.14
CA ARG A 83 -1.98 -5.94 -8.93
C ARG A 83 -0.60 -5.29 -8.89
N PRO A 84 0.49 -6.03 -9.21
CA PRO A 84 1.85 -5.53 -9.01
C PRO A 84 2.16 -4.25 -9.81
N HIS A 85 1.63 -4.11 -11.04
CA HIS A 85 1.87 -2.93 -11.87
C HIS A 85 1.16 -1.69 -11.34
N GLU A 86 -0.10 -1.82 -10.90
CA GLU A 86 -0.86 -0.73 -10.29
C GLU A 86 -0.18 -0.25 -9.00
N VAL A 87 0.23 -1.19 -8.17
CA VAL A 87 0.95 -0.90 -6.91
C VAL A 87 2.28 -0.22 -7.21
N PHE A 88 3.06 -0.75 -8.15
CA PHE A 88 4.32 -0.13 -8.57
C PHE A 88 4.10 1.33 -8.97
N ILE A 89 3.14 1.62 -9.86
CA ILE A 89 2.84 2.98 -10.30
C ILE A 89 2.40 3.84 -9.12
N ALA A 90 1.50 3.36 -8.27
CA ALA A 90 0.96 4.11 -7.14
C ALA A 90 2.01 4.49 -6.09
N TYR A 91 3.10 3.71 -5.96
CA TYR A 91 4.15 3.97 -4.97
C TYR A 91 5.41 4.58 -5.58
N MET A 92 5.88 4.06 -6.72
CA MET A 92 7.18 4.48 -7.28
C MET A 92 7.06 5.75 -8.12
N GLU A 93 5.92 5.95 -8.80
CA GLU A 93 5.68 7.11 -9.66
C GLU A 93 4.97 8.28 -8.94
N LEU A 94 4.75 8.18 -7.63
CA LEU A 94 4.11 9.24 -6.84
C LEU A 94 4.85 10.59 -6.96
N ARG A 95 6.18 10.54 -7.00
CA ARG A 95 7.06 11.70 -7.18
C ARG A 95 6.94 12.37 -8.55
N SER A 96 6.43 11.64 -9.54
CA SER A 96 6.23 12.13 -10.91
C SER A 96 4.94 12.95 -11.07
N LEU A 97 4.10 13.02 -10.02
CA LEU A 97 2.87 13.82 -10.05
C LEU A 97 3.13 15.30 -9.88
N SER A 98 2.36 16.13 -10.57
CA SER A 98 2.28 17.56 -10.28
C SER A 98 1.74 17.80 -8.86
N PRO A 99 2.04 18.95 -8.21
CA PRO A 99 1.60 19.22 -6.83
C PRO A 99 0.08 19.08 -6.62
N VAL A 100 -0.73 19.49 -7.59
CA VAL A 100 -2.19 19.37 -7.51
C VAL A 100 -2.63 17.91 -7.50
N HIS A 101 -2.09 17.09 -8.42
CA HIS A 101 -2.40 15.69 -8.51
C HIS A 101 -1.84 14.89 -7.32
N TYR A 102 -0.64 15.23 -6.85
CA TYR A 102 -0.03 14.67 -5.64
C TYR A 102 -0.94 14.84 -4.42
N LYS A 103 -1.48 16.06 -4.23
CA LYS A 103 -2.40 16.34 -3.12
C LYS A 103 -3.69 15.51 -3.22
N ALA A 104 -4.26 15.38 -4.42
CA ALA A 104 -5.48 14.60 -4.65
C ALA A 104 -5.28 13.11 -4.35
N VAL A 105 -4.21 12.50 -4.89
CA VAL A 105 -3.86 11.10 -4.62
C VAL A 105 -3.49 10.89 -3.15
N GLY A 106 -2.73 11.83 -2.57
CA GLY A 106 -2.33 11.80 -1.15
C GLY A 106 -3.53 11.74 -0.21
N LYS A 107 -4.62 12.46 -0.51
CA LYS A 107 -5.85 12.39 0.29
C LYS A 107 -6.44 10.97 0.32
N LEU A 108 -6.50 10.28 -0.82
CA LEU A 108 -6.99 8.90 -0.87
C LEU A 108 -6.07 7.92 -0.14
N ARG A 109 -4.75 8.13 -0.25
CA ARG A 109 -3.76 7.36 0.52
C ARG A 109 -3.97 7.53 2.01
N SER A 110 -4.11 8.79 2.47
CA SER A 110 -4.37 9.09 3.89
C SER A 110 -5.69 8.47 4.37
N THR A 111 -6.72 8.38 3.52
CA THR A 111 -7.96 7.67 3.86
C THR A 111 -7.70 6.18 4.10
N TYR A 112 -6.93 5.53 3.23
CA TYR A 112 -6.60 4.11 3.39
C TYR A 112 -5.68 3.85 4.60
N GLU A 113 -4.69 4.71 4.82
CA GLU A 113 -3.82 4.69 6.00
C GLU A 113 -4.63 4.89 7.30
N GLY A 114 -5.65 5.75 7.26
CA GLY A 114 -6.57 5.99 8.36
C GLY A 114 -7.27 4.73 8.83
N ILE A 115 -7.67 3.84 7.92
CA ILE A 115 -8.32 2.57 8.26
C ILE A 115 -7.45 1.73 9.23
N LEU A 116 -6.16 1.58 8.91
CA LEU A 116 -5.24 0.84 9.78
C LEU A 116 -5.02 1.57 11.11
N LYS A 117 -4.86 2.89 11.08
CA LYS A 117 -4.71 3.70 12.30
C LYS A 117 -5.92 3.58 13.22
N ASP A 118 -7.13 3.56 12.68
CA ASP A 118 -8.35 3.42 13.45
C ASP A 118 -8.43 2.03 14.13
N ILE A 119 -8.03 0.95 13.42
CA ILE A 119 -7.94 -0.39 13.99
C ILE A 119 -6.92 -0.44 15.14
N LEU A 120 -5.74 0.15 14.94
CA LEU A 120 -4.67 0.17 15.95
C LEU A 120 -5.05 1.03 17.16
N THR A 121 -5.70 2.18 16.92
CA THR A 121 -6.17 3.08 17.98
C THR A 121 -7.23 2.38 18.85
N ASP A 122 -8.22 1.74 18.23
CA ASP A 122 -9.24 0.99 18.96
C ASP A 122 -8.64 -0.14 19.80
N GLY A 123 -7.71 -0.91 19.24
CA GLY A 123 -7.03 -1.97 19.96
C GLY A 123 -6.17 -1.46 21.13
N SER A 124 -5.48 -0.33 20.95
CA SER A 124 -4.69 0.30 22.00
C SER A 124 -5.60 0.85 23.12
N GLN A 125 -6.72 1.49 22.78
CA GLN A 125 -7.68 2.01 23.75
C GLN A 125 -8.37 0.92 24.58
N ARG A 126 -8.55 -0.27 24.00
CA ARG A 126 -9.12 -1.44 24.69
C ARG A 126 -8.09 -2.21 25.53
N GLY A 127 -6.80 -1.91 25.36
CA GLY A 127 -5.71 -2.67 25.97
C GLY A 127 -5.39 -3.99 25.25
N ASP A 128 -5.95 -4.22 24.06
CA ASP A 128 -5.68 -5.40 23.23
C ASP A 128 -4.30 -5.30 22.53
N PHE A 129 -3.83 -4.06 22.29
CA PHE A 129 -2.55 -3.75 21.63
C PHE A 129 -1.66 -2.90 22.53
N GLN A 130 -0.35 -3.18 22.44
CA GLN A 130 0.68 -2.43 23.15
C GLN A 130 1.54 -1.69 22.13
N LEU A 131 1.26 -0.40 21.95
CA LEU A 131 1.85 0.44 20.91
C LEU A 131 2.40 1.72 21.52
N ASP A 132 3.66 2.02 21.26
CA ASP A 132 4.28 3.29 21.68
C ASP A 132 3.73 4.47 20.85
N ASP A 133 3.58 4.26 19.54
CA ASP A 133 3.05 5.27 18.60
C ASP A 133 2.24 4.57 17.51
N VAL A 134 0.94 4.82 17.50
CA VAL A 134 0.00 4.28 16.50
C VAL A 134 0.37 4.70 15.09
N HIS A 135 0.82 5.95 14.89
CA HIS A 135 1.15 6.46 13.56
C HIS A 135 2.40 5.77 12.99
N VAL A 136 3.46 5.70 13.79
CA VAL A 136 4.71 5.03 13.39
C VAL A 136 4.46 3.55 13.12
N THR A 137 3.72 2.87 13.99
CA THR A 137 3.37 1.46 13.83
C THR A 137 2.56 1.22 12.54
N ALA A 138 1.56 2.06 12.28
CA ALA A 138 0.78 1.96 11.04
C ALA A 138 1.65 2.15 9.79
N MET A 139 2.56 3.13 9.79
CA MET A 139 3.46 3.36 8.66
C MET A 139 4.44 2.20 8.46
N ALA A 140 5.00 1.64 9.54
CA ALA A 140 5.87 0.47 9.49
C ALA A 140 5.14 -0.76 8.91
N MET A 141 3.92 -1.04 9.40
CA MET A 141 3.09 -2.13 8.90
C MET A 141 2.76 -1.97 7.41
N LEU A 142 2.33 -0.78 6.98
CA LEU A 142 2.01 -0.52 5.57
C LEU A 142 3.25 -0.63 4.67
N ALA A 143 4.39 -0.13 5.10
CA ALA A 143 5.65 -0.26 4.37
C ALA A 143 6.04 -1.74 4.19
N MET A 144 5.97 -2.52 5.26
CA MET A 144 6.26 -3.95 5.25
C MET A 144 5.30 -4.72 4.34
N LEU A 145 3.99 -4.49 4.48
CA LEU A 145 2.94 -5.19 3.71
C LEU A 145 3.04 -4.85 2.22
N THR A 146 3.23 -3.58 1.87
CA THR A 146 3.39 -3.14 0.47
C THR A 146 4.68 -3.66 -0.14
N GLY A 147 5.76 -3.72 0.65
CA GLY A 147 7.08 -4.19 0.22
C GLY A 147 7.10 -5.62 -0.34
N VAL A 148 6.10 -6.45 -0.03
CA VAL A 148 5.95 -7.80 -0.60
C VAL A 148 5.99 -7.78 -2.13
N THR A 149 5.40 -6.77 -2.76
CA THR A 149 5.34 -6.65 -4.23
C THR A 149 6.70 -6.44 -4.90
N THR A 150 7.75 -6.09 -4.15
CA THR A 150 9.10 -5.85 -4.69
C THR A 150 9.95 -7.11 -4.81
N TRP A 151 9.64 -8.15 -4.05
CA TRP A 151 10.45 -9.36 -3.99
C TRP A 151 9.68 -10.66 -4.25
N TYR A 152 8.37 -10.68 -4.03
CA TYR A 152 7.57 -11.88 -4.25
C TYR A 152 7.48 -12.23 -5.73
N GLN A 153 7.74 -13.50 -6.04
CA GLN A 153 7.64 -14.05 -7.39
C GLN A 153 6.73 -15.28 -7.36
N PRO A 154 5.68 -15.35 -8.22
CA PRO A 154 4.89 -16.55 -8.39
C PRO A 154 5.76 -17.76 -8.80
N GLY A 155 5.53 -18.90 -8.16
CA GLY A 155 6.35 -20.11 -8.40
C GLY A 155 7.69 -20.14 -7.66
N GLY A 156 7.99 -19.14 -6.85
CA GLY A 156 9.16 -19.14 -5.97
C GLY A 156 9.01 -20.09 -4.76
N ARG A 157 9.91 -19.97 -3.78
CA ARG A 157 9.97 -20.84 -2.59
C ARG A 157 8.70 -20.84 -1.74
N LEU A 158 7.98 -19.73 -1.68
CA LEU A 158 6.76 -19.55 -0.88
C LEU A 158 5.56 -19.33 -1.81
N SER A 159 4.46 -19.98 -1.49
CA SER A 159 3.18 -19.68 -2.12
C SER A 159 2.63 -18.32 -1.67
N ALA A 160 1.69 -17.75 -2.42
CA ALA A 160 0.99 -16.53 -2.02
C ALA A 160 0.31 -16.68 -0.65
N ALA A 161 -0.24 -17.86 -0.36
CA ALA A 161 -0.87 -18.16 0.92
C ALA A 161 0.13 -18.20 2.07
N ASP A 162 1.34 -18.75 1.84
CA ASP A 162 2.39 -18.77 2.86
C ASP A 162 2.87 -17.34 3.18
N VAL A 163 3.08 -16.52 2.14
CA VAL A 163 3.48 -15.12 2.32
C VAL A 163 2.41 -14.35 3.09
N GLU A 164 1.14 -14.50 2.72
CA GLU A 164 0.02 -13.90 3.43
C GLU A 164 0.02 -14.31 4.91
N ALA A 165 0.11 -15.61 5.21
CA ALA A 165 0.11 -16.11 6.58
C ALA A 165 1.28 -15.58 7.40
N HIS A 166 2.49 -15.58 6.84
CA HIS A 166 3.69 -15.06 7.52
C HIS A 166 3.58 -13.57 7.83
N TYR A 167 3.19 -12.75 6.85
CA TYR A 167 3.09 -11.30 7.04
C TYR A 167 1.97 -10.91 7.99
N THR A 168 0.83 -11.61 7.94
CA THR A 168 -0.25 -11.41 8.89
C THR A 168 0.21 -11.71 10.31
N ALA A 169 0.93 -12.82 10.51
CA ALA A 169 1.48 -13.17 11.83
C ALA A 169 2.52 -12.14 12.32
N LEU A 170 3.32 -11.54 11.41
CA LEU A 170 4.24 -10.46 11.76
C LEU A 170 3.48 -9.21 12.23
N VAL A 171 2.47 -8.77 11.47
CA VAL A 171 1.64 -7.60 11.81
C VAL A 171 0.96 -7.79 13.17
N CYS A 172 0.35 -8.96 13.41
CA CYS A 172 -0.31 -9.23 14.70
C CYS A 172 0.70 -9.21 15.86
N ARG A 173 1.89 -9.79 15.68
CA ARG A 173 2.95 -9.74 16.70
C ARG A 173 3.42 -8.30 16.96
N MET A 174 3.60 -7.48 15.93
CA MET A 174 3.99 -6.07 16.10
C MET A 174 2.98 -5.29 16.97
N ALA A 175 1.70 -5.63 16.91
CA ALA A 175 0.68 -4.97 17.71
C ALA A 175 0.62 -5.48 19.17
N MET A 176 1.10 -6.69 19.43
CA MET A 176 0.97 -7.38 20.72
C MET A 176 2.26 -7.42 21.55
N THR A 177 3.38 -6.97 21.00
CA THR A 177 4.68 -7.07 21.64
C THR A 177 4.91 -5.89 22.58
N ASP A 178 5.13 -6.18 23.85
CA ASP A 178 5.68 -5.24 24.83
C ASP A 178 7.18 -5.11 24.57
N PHE A 179 7.63 -3.98 24.05
CA PHE A 179 9.06 -3.64 23.96
C PHE A 179 9.53 -3.04 25.28
N THR A 180 9.22 -3.68 26.39
CA THR A 180 9.89 -3.40 27.67
C THR A 180 11.22 -4.15 27.65
N ASP A 181 12.23 -3.47 27.28
CA ASP A 181 13.65 -3.67 27.58
C ASP A 181 14.61 -3.69 26.38
N THR A 182 14.88 -2.52 25.82
CA THR A 182 16.12 -2.29 25.08
C THR A 182 16.92 -1.13 25.68
N THR A 183 16.91 -0.99 27.01
CA THR A 183 17.64 0.09 27.69
C THR A 183 19.11 -0.23 27.91
N GLU A 184 19.64 -1.33 27.38
CA GLU A 184 21.06 -1.63 27.44
C GLU A 184 21.67 -1.88 26.05
N LEU A 185 21.64 -0.84 25.18
CA LEU A 185 22.70 -0.78 24.17
C LEU A 185 23.98 -0.32 24.88
N PRO A 186 25.04 -1.13 24.94
CA PRO A 186 26.31 -0.71 25.53
C PRO A 186 26.80 0.53 24.78
N GLN A 187 26.97 1.66 25.49
CA GLN A 187 27.68 2.82 24.97
C GLN A 187 29.08 2.33 24.61
N GLN A 188 29.32 2.05 23.34
CA GLN A 188 30.67 1.82 22.85
C GLN A 188 31.42 3.14 23.02
N ALA A 189 32.34 3.14 23.98
CA ALA A 189 33.26 4.18 24.27
C ALA A 189 33.96 4.64 22.98
N ALA A 190 33.73 5.89 22.60
CA ALA A 190 34.57 6.59 21.65
C ALA A 190 36.00 6.61 22.19
N ARG A 191 36.91 5.94 21.49
CA ARG A 191 38.34 6.14 21.53
C ARG A 191 38.86 6.53 20.16
#